data_871079dc77dc48a07209b732c86e9413
#
_entry.id   871079dc77dc48a07209b732c86e9413
#
_cell.length_a   1.000
_cell.length_b   1.000
_cell.length_c   1.000
_cell.angle_alpha   90.00
_cell.angle_beta   90.00
_cell.angle_gamma   90.00
#
_symmetry.space_group_name_H-M   'P 1'
#
loop_
_entity.id
_entity.type
_entity.pdbx_description
1 polymer ?
#
loop_
_entity_poly.entity_id
_entity_poly.type
_entity_poly.pdbx_seq_one_letter_code
_entity_poly.pdbx_strand_id
1 'polypeptide(L)'
;MNLQHRKVVFVVNNQMQIFSNDIFGNIRTTIINNEPWFVGKDITNILGYQNGSRDINRHVDDEDKLTERIVMSGQNREVTFINESGLYSLILSSKMPNAKKFKRWVTSEVLPAIRRTGGYIPISSNEDELTIMAKAHKILERTLEEKNQLL
;
A
#
# COMPACT_ATOMS: atom_id res chain seq x y z
N MET A 1 23.92 1.25 1.51
CA MET A 1 23.62 1.27 2.92
C MET A 1 22.31 0.57 3.19
N ASN A 2 22.32 -0.39 4.08
CA ASN A 2 21.23 -1.34 4.18
C ASN A 2 20.21 -1.05 5.27
N LEU A 3 20.31 0.10 5.93
CA LEU A 3 19.38 0.45 6.99
C LEU A 3 17.97 0.64 6.46
N GLN A 4 17.84 1.20 5.26
CA GLN A 4 16.52 1.37 4.64
C GLN A 4 15.90 0.03 4.28
N HIS A 5 16.70 -0.91 3.77
CA HIS A 5 16.21 -2.25 3.47
C HIS A 5 15.69 -2.96 4.70
N ARG A 6 16.43 -2.87 5.81
CA ARG A 6 15.98 -3.46 7.06
C ARG A 6 14.71 -2.81 7.58
N LYS A 7 14.60 -1.48 7.41
CA LYS A 7 13.39 -0.76 7.76
C LYS A 7 12.21 -1.20 6.94
N VAL A 8 12.40 -1.38 5.63
CA VAL A 8 11.34 -1.82 4.73
C VAL A 8 10.81 -3.18 5.15
N VAL A 9 11.71 -4.16 5.36
CA VAL A 9 11.31 -5.50 5.78
C VAL A 9 10.56 -5.46 7.10
N PHE A 10 11.06 -4.71 8.06
CA PHE A 10 10.43 -4.58 9.36
C PHE A 10 9.05 -3.94 9.25
N VAL A 11 8.94 -2.84 8.52
CA VAL A 11 7.68 -2.13 8.33
C VAL A 11 6.65 -3.02 7.64
N VAL A 12 7.05 -3.73 6.59
CA VAL A 12 6.16 -4.62 5.86
C VAL A 12 5.62 -5.71 6.78
N ASN A 13 6.47 -6.30 7.61
CA ASN A 13 6.04 -7.38 8.49
C ASN A 13 5.09 -6.92 9.58
N ASN A 14 5.25 -5.69 10.07
CA ASN A 14 4.51 -5.21 11.23
C ASN A 14 3.49 -4.12 10.91
N GLN A 15 3.63 -3.44 9.77
CA GLN A 15 2.85 -2.25 9.46
C GLN A 15 2.19 -2.28 8.09
N MET A 16 2.19 -3.44 7.45
CA MET A 16 1.49 -3.57 6.18
C MET A 16 0.00 -3.43 6.43
N GLN A 17 -0.63 -2.57 5.64
CA GLN A 17 -2.06 -2.32 5.71
C GLN A 17 -2.74 -2.88 4.47
N ILE A 18 -3.98 -3.33 4.65
CA ILE A 18 -4.76 -3.90 3.56
C ILE A 18 -5.98 -3.02 3.36
N PHE A 19 -6.13 -2.50 2.15
CA PHE A 19 -7.33 -1.77 1.74
C PHE A 19 -8.20 -2.71 0.93
N SER A 20 -9.47 -2.77 1.29
CA SER A 20 -10.42 -3.69 0.66
C SER A 20 -11.51 -2.92 -0.07
N ASN A 21 -11.92 -3.44 -1.20
CA ASN A 21 -12.99 -2.88 -2.01
C ASN A 21 -13.75 -4.03 -2.66
N ASP A 22 -15.07 -3.96 -2.67
CA ASP A 22 -15.91 -5.03 -3.20
C ASP A 22 -15.70 -5.27 -4.69
N ILE A 23 -15.32 -4.22 -5.42
CA ILE A 23 -15.12 -4.32 -6.87
C ILE A 23 -13.71 -4.77 -7.20
N PHE A 24 -12.71 -4.21 -6.50
CA PHE A 24 -11.29 -4.38 -6.87
C PHE A 24 -10.57 -5.44 -6.03
N GLY A 25 -11.14 -5.83 -4.89
CA GLY A 25 -10.49 -6.75 -3.98
C GLY A 25 -9.54 -6.01 -3.03
N ASN A 26 -8.45 -6.65 -2.69
CA ASN A 26 -7.54 -6.14 -1.66
C ASN A 26 -6.25 -5.61 -2.26
N ILE A 27 -5.75 -4.49 -1.74
CA ILE A 27 -4.41 -4.02 -2.02
C ILE A 27 -3.64 -3.89 -0.71
N ARG A 28 -2.40 -4.36 -0.73
CA ARG A 28 -1.50 -4.28 0.42
C ARG A 28 -0.59 -3.08 0.25
N THR A 29 -0.46 -2.30 1.30
CA THR A 29 0.30 -1.06 1.29
C THR A 29 1.21 -0.97 2.50
N THR A 30 2.23 -0.15 2.40
CA THR A 30 3.08 0.21 3.53
C THR A 30 3.53 1.65 3.36
N ILE A 31 4.07 2.24 4.41
CA ILE A 31 4.63 3.60 4.38
C ILE A 31 6.13 3.49 4.58
N ILE A 32 6.89 4.09 3.67
CA ILE A 32 8.34 4.15 3.73
C ILE A 32 8.75 5.61 3.55
N ASN A 33 9.43 6.18 4.53
CA ASN A 33 9.86 7.58 4.50
C ASN A 33 8.70 8.54 4.21
N ASN A 34 7.57 8.30 4.86
CA ASN A 34 6.34 9.09 4.73
C ASN A 34 5.68 9.01 3.36
N GLU A 35 6.08 8.06 2.53
CA GLU A 35 5.47 7.83 1.23
C GLU A 35 4.70 6.51 1.21
N PRO A 36 3.53 6.47 0.56
CA PRO A 36 2.82 5.21 0.39
C PRO A 36 3.50 4.35 -0.68
N TRP A 37 3.63 3.07 -0.38
CA TRP A 37 4.13 2.06 -1.31
C TRP A 37 3.13 0.92 -1.38
N PHE A 38 2.95 0.39 -2.57
CA PHE A 38 1.94 -0.63 -2.86
C PHE A 38 2.62 -1.90 -3.33
N VAL A 39 2.05 -3.05 -2.95
CA VAL A 39 2.51 -4.32 -3.52
C VAL A 39 2.14 -4.32 -5.00
N GLY A 40 3.14 -4.32 -5.86
CA GLY A 40 2.95 -4.16 -7.29
C GLY A 40 2.06 -5.23 -7.90
N LYS A 41 2.18 -6.47 -7.43
CA LYS A 41 1.37 -7.58 -7.93
C LYS A 41 -0.12 -7.36 -7.69
N ASP A 42 -0.49 -6.79 -6.56
CA ASP A 42 -1.90 -6.50 -6.29
C ASP A 42 -2.45 -5.51 -7.31
N ILE A 43 -1.66 -4.49 -7.62
CA ILE A 43 -2.06 -3.45 -8.56
C ILE A 43 -2.16 -4.01 -9.98
N THR A 44 -1.18 -4.77 -10.42
CA THR A 44 -1.21 -5.35 -11.77
C THR A 44 -2.36 -6.34 -11.95
N ASN A 45 -2.70 -7.09 -10.91
CA ASN A 45 -3.83 -8.00 -10.97
C ASN A 45 -5.15 -7.25 -11.15
N ILE A 46 -5.34 -6.17 -10.38
CA ILE A 46 -6.56 -5.35 -10.46
C ILE A 46 -6.66 -4.69 -11.83
N LEU A 47 -5.55 -4.21 -12.37
CA LEU A 47 -5.53 -3.49 -13.64
C LEU A 47 -5.46 -4.40 -14.87
N GLY A 48 -5.52 -5.72 -14.67
CA GLY A 48 -5.64 -6.68 -15.77
C GLY A 48 -4.36 -6.99 -16.51
N TYR A 49 -3.21 -6.70 -15.93
CA TYR A 49 -1.93 -7.08 -16.52
C TYR A 49 -1.71 -8.58 -16.37
N GLN A 50 -1.27 -9.23 -17.43
CA GLN A 50 -1.15 -10.69 -17.45
C GLN A 50 0.14 -11.20 -16.81
N ASN A 51 1.20 -10.40 -16.82
CA ASN A 51 2.45 -10.76 -16.22
C ASN A 51 2.94 -9.59 -15.36
N GLY A 52 2.65 -9.66 -14.05
CA GLY A 52 2.91 -8.55 -13.15
C GLY A 52 4.36 -8.10 -13.13
N SER A 53 5.30 -9.02 -13.01
CA SER A 53 6.73 -8.67 -12.94
C SER A 53 7.22 -8.01 -14.21
N ARG A 54 6.89 -8.59 -15.36
CA ARG A 54 7.29 -8.04 -16.65
C ARG A 54 6.66 -6.67 -16.90
N ASP A 55 5.38 -6.55 -16.57
CA ASP A 55 4.63 -5.33 -16.84
C ASP A 55 5.07 -4.19 -15.92
N ILE A 56 5.40 -4.50 -14.67
CA ILE A 56 5.99 -3.52 -13.77
C ILE A 56 7.33 -3.02 -14.33
N ASN A 57 8.18 -3.93 -14.76
CA ASN A 57 9.49 -3.54 -15.32
C ASN A 57 9.35 -2.72 -16.60
N ARG A 58 8.29 -2.96 -17.37
CA ARG A 58 8.04 -2.22 -18.61
C ARG A 58 7.52 -0.81 -18.37
N HIS A 59 6.64 -0.64 -17.38
CA HIS A 59 5.88 0.60 -17.24
C HIS A 59 6.31 1.46 -16.06
N VAL A 60 7.07 0.93 -15.12
CA VAL A 60 7.45 1.64 -13.89
C VAL A 60 8.94 1.90 -13.90
N ASP A 61 9.33 3.16 -13.71
CA ASP A 61 10.73 3.54 -13.64
C ASP A 61 11.43 2.89 -12.44
N ASP A 62 12.74 2.67 -12.55
CA ASP A 62 13.51 2.03 -11.49
C ASP A 62 13.41 2.77 -10.16
N GLU A 63 13.35 4.08 -10.19
CA GLU A 63 13.24 4.90 -8.98
C GLU A 63 11.87 4.82 -8.31
N ASP A 64 10.88 4.28 -9.02
CA ASP A 64 9.51 4.17 -8.53
C ASP A 64 9.17 2.76 -8.04
N LYS A 65 10.14 1.88 -7.97
CA LYS A 65 9.93 0.52 -7.49
C LYS A 65 11.05 0.10 -6.55
N LEU A 66 10.71 -0.84 -5.68
CA LEU A 66 11.62 -1.36 -4.67
C LEU A 66 11.32 -2.84 -4.50
N THR A 67 12.33 -3.68 -4.65
CA THR A 67 12.16 -5.11 -4.49
C THR A 67 12.85 -5.55 -3.21
N GLU A 68 12.10 -6.22 -2.34
CA GLU A 68 12.58 -6.69 -1.06
C GLU A 68 12.17 -8.14 -0.84
N ARG A 69 13.02 -8.86 -0.11
CA ARG A 69 12.72 -10.22 0.30
C ARG A 69 12.11 -10.18 1.69
N ILE A 70 10.87 -10.64 1.80
CA ILE A 70 10.13 -10.59 3.05
C ILE A 70 9.50 -11.94 3.35
N VAL A 71 9.16 -12.16 4.62
CA VAL A 71 8.44 -13.35 5.04
C VAL A 71 6.94 -13.04 5.01
N MET A 72 6.22 -13.73 4.13
CA MET A 72 4.77 -13.62 4.03
C MET A 72 4.16 -15.01 4.13
N SER A 73 3.21 -15.17 5.02
CA SER A 73 2.53 -16.46 5.23
C SER A 73 3.51 -17.59 5.51
N GLY A 74 4.56 -17.30 6.27
CA GLY A 74 5.58 -18.30 6.62
C GLY A 74 6.58 -18.60 5.52
N GLN A 75 6.49 -17.94 4.37
CA GLN A 75 7.41 -18.16 3.25
C GLN A 75 8.23 -16.91 2.98
N ASN A 76 9.50 -17.13 2.64
CA ASN A 76 10.41 -16.07 2.27
C ASN A 76 10.20 -15.77 0.78
N ARG A 77 9.71 -14.58 0.46
CA ARG A 77 9.36 -14.21 -0.91
C ARG A 77 9.97 -12.87 -1.29
N GLU A 78 10.29 -12.74 -2.56
CA GLU A 78 10.69 -11.47 -3.15
C GLU A 78 9.43 -10.72 -3.56
N VAL A 79 9.28 -9.49 -3.04
CA VAL A 79 8.10 -8.67 -3.30
C VAL A 79 8.54 -7.34 -3.88
N THR A 80 7.91 -6.95 -4.97
CA THR A 80 8.16 -5.64 -5.60
C THR A 80 7.08 -4.66 -5.16
N PHE A 81 7.52 -3.57 -4.58
CA PHE A 81 6.67 -2.46 -4.20
C PHE A 81 6.79 -1.34 -5.23
N ILE A 82 5.71 -0.62 -5.43
CA ILE A 82 5.71 0.57 -6.28
C ILE A 82 5.18 1.76 -5.48
N ASN A 83 5.71 2.93 -5.76
CA ASN A 83 5.24 4.15 -5.11
C ASN A 83 4.04 4.74 -5.87
N GLU A 84 3.63 5.92 -5.47
CA GLU A 84 2.47 6.58 -6.07
C GLU A 84 2.68 6.85 -7.56
N SER A 85 3.87 7.28 -7.94
CA SER A 85 4.21 7.52 -9.35
C SER A 85 4.12 6.25 -10.18
N GLY A 86 4.66 5.14 -9.65
CA GLY A 86 4.57 3.84 -10.31
C GLY A 86 3.13 3.35 -10.44
N LEU A 87 2.33 3.59 -9.41
CA LEU A 87 0.90 3.27 -9.45
C LEU A 87 0.21 3.99 -10.60
N TYR A 88 0.44 5.30 -10.74
CA TYR A 88 -0.18 6.06 -11.83
C TYR A 88 0.30 5.62 -13.20
N SER A 89 1.58 5.26 -13.32
CA SER A 89 2.09 4.73 -14.58
C SER A 89 1.33 3.48 -15.02
N LEU A 90 1.05 2.57 -14.08
CA LEU A 90 0.29 1.37 -14.38
C LEU A 90 -1.17 1.68 -14.69
N ILE A 91 -1.78 2.62 -13.98
CA ILE A 91 -3.16 3.02 -14.25
C ILE A 91 -3.30 3.60 -15.65
N LEU A 92 -2.40 4.52 -16.02
CA LEU A 92 -2.46 5.17 -17.33
C LEU A 92 -2.22 4.21 -18.49
N SER A 93 -1.42 3.17 -18.26
CA SER A 93 -1.12 2.18 -19.30
C SER A 93 -2.13 1.05 -19.35
N SER A 94 -3.03 0.96 -18.38
CA SER A 94 -4.03 -0.11 -18.32
C SER A 94 -5.12 0.09 -19.37
N LYS A 95 -5.52 -1.02 -20.00
CA LYS A 95 -6.62 -1.04 -20.95
C LYS A 95 -7.94 -1.50 -20.33
N MET A 96 -7.94 -1.74 -19.02
CA MET A 96 -9.15 -2.20 -18.34
C MET A 96 -10.17 -1.09 -18.20
N PRO A 97 -11.47 -1.38 -18.44
CA PRO A 97 -12.52 -0.37 -18.31
C PRO A 97 -12.60 0.22 -16.90
N ASN A 98 -12.23 -0.54 -15.89
CA ASN A 98 -12.34 -0.12 -14.50
C ASN A 98 -11.11 0.65 -13.99
N ALA A 99 -10.10 0.86 -14.83
CA ALA A 99 -8.88 1.57 -14.40
C ALA A 99 -9.20 2.97 -13.87
N LYS A 100 -10.11 3.68 -14.52
CA LYS A 100 -10.54 5.01 -14.11
C LYS A 100 -11.23 4.99 -12.74
N LYS A 101 -12.07 4.01 -12.51
CA LYS A 101 -12.76 3.85 -11.22
C LYS A 101 -11.78 3.47 -10.12
N PHE A 102 -10.82 2.62 -10.44
CA PHE A 102 -9.76 2.27 -9.50
C PHE A 102 -8.93 3.49 -9.12
N LYS A 103 -8.54 4.29 -10.11
CA LYS A 103 -7.83 5.55 -9.85
C LYS A 103 -8.63 6.44 -8.90
N ARG A 104 -9.92 6.58 -9.14
CA ARG A 104 -10.79 7.42 -8.30
C ARG A 104 -10.86 6.91 -6.87
N TRP A 105 -10.99 5.62 -6.69
CA TRP A 105 -11.00 5.03 -5.35
C TRP A 105 -9.70 5.32 -4.61
N VAL A 106 -8.56 5.07 -5.26
CA VAL A 106 -7.25 5.29 -4.65
C VAL A 106 -7.05 6.76 -4.29
N THR A 107 -7.39 7.67 -5.20
CA THR A 107 -7.16 9.10 -4.98
C THR A 107 -8.15 9.74 -4.01
N SER A 108 -9.38 9.23 -3.94
CA SER A 108 -10.41 9.81 -3.07
C SER A 108 -10.44 9.21 -1.68
N GLU A 109 -10.03 7.96 -1.51
CA GLU A 109 -10.17 7.27 -0.23
C GLU A 109 -8.85 6.76 0.33
N VAL A 110 -8.10 6.00 -0.46
CA VAL A 110 -6.90 5.32 0.02
C VAL A 110 -5.80 6.32 0.37
N LEU A 111 -5.40 7.13 -0.59
CA LEU A 111 -4.32 8.09 -0.37
C LEU A 111 -4.65 9.16 0.67
N PRO A 112 -5.85 9.76 0.63
CA PRO A 112 -6.21 10.71 1.69
C PRO A 112 -6.20 10.10 3.09
N ALA A 113 -6.65 8.84 3.23
CA ALA A 113 -6.62 8.16 4.52
C ALA A 113 -5.19 7.97 5.01
N ILE A 114 -4.29 7.53 4.13
CA ILE A 114 -2.89 7.35 4.46
C ILE A 114 -2.25 8.68 4.88
N ARG A 115 -2.54 9.76 4.15
CA ARG A 115 -1.95 11.08 4.41
C ARG A 115 -2.42 11.68 5.72
N ARG A 116 -3.68 11.49 6.07
CA ARG A 116 -4.26 12.12 7.27
C ARG A 116 -3.93 11.37 8.55
N THR A 117 -3.98 10.05 8.51
CA THR A 117 -3.94 9.24 9.73
C THR A 117 -2.74 8.32 9.81
N GLY A 118 -1.93 8.26 8.78
CA GLY A 118 -0.88 7.26 8.68
C GLY A 118 -1.44 5.87 8.48
N GLY A 119 -2.74 5.75 8.16
CA GLY A 119 -3.36 4.47 7.96
C GLY A 119 -4.82 4.58 7.59
N TYR A 120 -5.38 3.47 7.20
CA TYR A 120 -6.78 3.33 6.82
C TYR A 120 -7.53 2.63 7.94
N ILE A 121 -8.73 3.12 8.24
CA ILE A 121 -9.60 2.50 9.22
C ILE A 121 -10.75 1.83 8.46
N PRO A 122 -10.67 0.50 8.25
CA PRO A 122 -11.78 -0.17 7.58
C PRO A 122 -13.00 -0.18 8.50
N ILE A 123 -14.10 0.39 8.00
CA ILE A 123 -15.36 0.45 8.73
C ILE A 123 -16.34 -0.47 8.04
N SER A 124 -16.82 -1.49 8.75
CA SER A 124 -17.91 -2.32 8.28
C SER A 124 -19.23 -1.74 8.78
N SER A 125 -20.32 -2.04 8.10
CA SER A 125 -21.64 -1.58 8.50
C SER A 125 -22.08 -2.11 9.88
N ASN A 126 -21.38 -3.12 10.38
CA ASN A 126 -21.70 -3.76 11.67
C ASN A 126 -20.82 -3.26 12.82
N GLU A 127 -19.90 -2.36 12.56
CA GLU A 127 -19.03 -1.86 13.61
C GLU A 127 -19.69 -0.69 14.36
N ASP A 128 -19.55 -0.70 15.68
CA ASP A 128 -20.04 0.39 16.51
C ASP A 128 -18.99 1.51 16.59
N GLU A 129 -19.43 2.65 17.14
CA GLU A 129 -18.56 3.81 17.30
C GLU A 129 -17.34 3.52 18.15
N LEU A 130 -17.49 2.72 19.21
CA LEU A 130 -16.40 2.42 20.12
C LEU A 130 -15.29 1.64 19.40
N THR A 131 -15.66 0.69 18.55
CA THR A 131 -14.69 -0.09 17.79
C THR A 131 -13.94 0.81 16.80
N ILE A 132 -14.65 1.71 16.12
CA ILE A 132 -14.05 2.65 15.19
C ILE A 132 -13.09 3.59 15.92
N MET A 133 -13.50 4.12 17.06
CA MET A 133 -12.67 5.00 17.87
C MET A 133 -11.41 4.29 18.39
N ALA A 134 -11.55 3.02 18.79
CA ALA A 134 -10.39 2.23 19.24
C ALA A 134 -9.38 2.04 18.13
N LYS A 135 -9.84 1.78 16.91
CA LYS A 135 -8.94 1.66 15.75
C LYS A 135 -8.24 2.98 15.45
N ALA A 136 -8.97 4.08 15.50
CA ALA A 136 -8.42 5.41 15.28
C ALA A 136 -7.39 5.76 16.34
N HIS A 137 -7.67 5.42 17.60
CA HIS A 137 -6.76 5.67 18.71
C HIS A 137 -5.44 4.93 18.55
N LYS A 138 -5.48 3.67 18.13
CA LYS A 138 -4.26 2.90 17.88
C LYS A 138 -3.40 3.51 16.78
N ILE A 139 -4.01 3.98 15.71
CA ILE A 139 -3.28 4.64 14.63
C ILE A 139 -2.62 5.91 15.13
N LEU A 140 -3.35 6.71 15.92
CA LEU A 140 -2.84 7.95 16.47
C LEU A 140 -1.67 7.70 17.44
N GLU A 141 -1.78 6.73 18.32
CA GLU A 141 -0.71 6.37 19.24
C GLU A 141 0.55 6.01 18.49
N ARG A 142 0.44 5.16 17.48
CA ARG A 142 1.58 4.74 16.67
C ARG A 142 2.23 5.93 15.98
N THR A 143 1.44 6.84 15.44
CA THR A 143 1.94 8.03 14.77
C THR A 143 2.71 8.92 15.75
N LEU A 144 2.21 9.08 16.96
CA LEU A 144 2.89 9.87 17.99
C LEU A 144 4.19 9.24 18.43
N GLU A 145 4.23 7.93 18.59
CA GLU A 145 5.45 7.21 18.93
C GLU A 145 6.52 7.38 17.85
N GLU A 146 6.14 7.27 16.59
CA GLU A 146 7.06 7.47 15.49
C GLU A 146 7.66 8.88 15.49
N LYS A 147 6.84 9.89 15.74
CA LYS A 147 7.32 11.28 15.82
C LYS A 147 8.24 11.49 17.01
N ASN A 148 7.95 10.89 18.14
CA ASN A 148 8.81 10.99 19.31
C ASN A 148 10.18 10.35 19.09
N GLN A 149 10.25 9.27 18.31
CA GLN A 149 11.51 8.63 17.99
C GLN A 149 12.38 9.46 17.05
N LEU A 150 11.79 10.39 16.32
CA LEU A 150 12.53 11.27 15.41
C LEU A 150 13.17 12.46 16.14
N LEU A 151 12.75 12.73 17.35
CA LEU A 151 13.31 13.80 18.17
C LEU A 151 14.50 13.31 18.96
#